data_079b6c85b05926ec4220a2e6b1fc6623
#
_entry.id   079b6c85b05926ec4220a2e6b1fc6623
#
_cell.length_a   1.000
_cell.length_b   1.000
_cell.length_c   1.000
_cell.angle_alpha   90.00
_cell.angle_beta   90.00
_cell.angle_gamma   90.00
#
_symmetry.space_group_name_H-M   'P 1'
#
loop_
_entity.id
_entity.type
_entity.pdbx_description
1 polymer ?
#
loop_
_entity_poly.entity_id
_entity_poly.type
_entity_poly.pdbx_seq_one_letter_code
_entity_poly.pdbx_strand_id
1 'polypeptide(L)'
;QEGVPNPLKPGVQRIPISSEDSQNIWDYLEHKTFLTRVASRIQPIRHPQHKRYAHIDLATQSLAGVSICHLAGSQLVEGLVKDGEPFAEYRLVVEYDFILTICAGQNKPINLGKIQKFFFWLRDMCGYQFGLITADMWQSEMPLQELEARNFEVDKLSIDRDKSVY
;
A
#
# COMPACT_ATOMS: atom_id res chain seq x y z
N GLN A 1 21.24 -15.58 16.60
CA GLN A 1 20.79 -16.28 15.40
C GLN A 1 19.89 -15.31 14.64
N GLU A 2 20.41 -14.69 13.59
CA GLU A 2 19.62 -13.93 12.64
C GLU A 2 18.66 -14.91 11.97
N GLY A 3 17.37 -14.72 12.22
CA GLY A 3 16.34 -15.55 11.63
C GLY A 3 16.37 -15.44 10.13
N VAL A 4 16.50 -16.56 9.44
CA VAL A 4 16.34 -16.67 7.99
C VAL A 4 15.02 -15.97 7.61
N PRO A 5 15.02 -15.01 6.69
CA PRO A 5 13.79 -14.36 6.25
C PRO A 5 12.84 -15.44 5.74
N ASN A 6 11.69 -15.56 6.39
CA ASN A 6 10.61 -16.40 5.88
C ASN A 6 10.33 -15.94 4.44
N PRO A 7 10.33 -16.85 3.43
CA PRO A 7 10.06 -16.45 2.06
C PRO A 7 8.71 -15.76 2.01
N LEU A 8 8.75 -14.45 1.89
CA LEU A 8 7.56 -13.63 1.83
C LEU A 8 6.76 -14.03 0.59
N LYS A 9 5.46 -14.12 0.73
CA LYS A 9 4.58 -14.29 -0.44
C LYS A 9 4.93 -13.22 -1.47
N PRO A 10 4.88 -13.52 -2.79
CA PRO A 10 5.16 -12.53 -3.82
C PRO A 10 4.39 -11.23 -3.56
N GLY A 11 5.09 -10.11 -3.56
CA GLY A 11 4.51 -8.78 -3.31
C GLY A 11 4.56 -8.29 -1.86
N VAL A 12 4.99 -9.11 -0.88
CA VAL A 12 5.18 -8.67 0.52
C VAL A 12 6.65 -8.40 0.79
N GLN A 13 6.99 -7.20 1.20
CA GLN A 13 8.37 -6.80 1.50
C GLN A 13 8.48 -6.20 2.90
N ARG A 14 9.53 -6.57 3.64
CA ARG A 14 9.87 -6.01 4.95
C ARG A 14 11.10 -5.13 4.85
N ILE A 15 10.99 -3.91 5.36
CA ILE A 15 12.04 -2.91 5.26
C ILE A 15 12.39 -2.42 6.66
N PRO A 16 13.66 -2.54 7.09
CA PRO A 16 14.13 -1.92 8.32
C PRO A 16 14.37 -0.42 8.07
N ILE A 17 13.52 0.45 8.62
CA ILE A 17 13.70 1.90 8.52
C ILE A 17 13.65 2.51 9.91
N SER A 18 14.69 3.27 10.24
CA SER A 18 14.73 4.11 11.43
C SER A 18 14.61 5.60 11.07
N SER A 19 14.32 6.43 12.07
CA SER A 19 14.29 7.88 11.89
C SER A 19 15.65 8.49 11.48
N GLU A 20 16.76 7.83 11.83
CA GLU A 20 18.11 8.25 11.50
C GLU A 20 18.64 7.66 10.18
N ASP A 21 17.90 6.74 9.58
CA ASP A 21 18.29 6.15 8.31
C ASP A 21 18.26 7.22 7.21
N SER A 22 19.38 7.42 6.53
CA SER A 22 19.50 8.35 5.41
C SER A 22 18.86 7.84 4.13
N GLN A 23 18.63 6.54 4.02
CA GLN A 23 18.06 5.92 2.83
C GLN A 23 16.54 6.14 2.75
N ASN A 24 16.05 6.18 1.53
CA ASN A 24 14.61 6.26 1.26
C ASN A 24 14.01 4.86 1.17
N ILE A 25 12.68 4.75 1.33
CA ILE A 25 11.97 3.45 1.25
C ILE A 25 12.28 2.74 -0.07
N TRP A 26 12.29 3.46 -1.18
CA TRP A 26 12.54 2.87 -2.50
C TRP A 26 13.95 2.30 -2.71
N ASP A 27 14.93 2.67 -1.90
CA ASP A 27 16.28 2.12 -1.98
C ASP A 27 16.34 0.66 -1.50
N TYR A 28 15.37 0.24 -0.70
CA TYR A 28 15.24 -1.14 -0.20
C TYR A 28 14.37 -2.03 -1.07
N LEU A 29 13.65 -1.47 -2.06
CA LEU A 29 12.67 -2.21 -2.84
C LEU A 29 13.30 -2.84 -4.08
N GLU A 30 12.87 -4.05 -4.38
CA GLU A 30 13.17 -4.70 -5.65
C GLU A 30 12.25 -4.15 -6.75
N HIS A 31 12.66 -3.06 -7.38
CA HIS A 31 11.84 -2.30 -8.34
C HIS A 31 11.28 -3.16 -9.47
N LYS A 32 12.03 -4.16 -9.92
CA LYS A 32 11.62 -5.08 -11.00
C LYS A 32 10.36 -5.89 -10.69
N THR A 33 9.95 -5.95 -9.44
CA THR A 33 8.74 -6.70 -9.03
C THR A 33 7.45 -5.93 -9.28
N PHE A 34 7.51 -4.59 -9.35
CA PHE A 34 6.33 -3.74 -9.50
C PHE A 34 6.48 -2.61 -10.51
N LEU A 35 7.71 -2.32 -10.97
CA LEU A 35 8.00 -1.26 -11.94
C LEU A 35 8.64 -1.81 -13.20
N THR A 36 8.30 -1.20 -14.34
CA THR A 36 8.96 -1.42 -15.62
C THR A 36 9.32 -0.09 -16.26
N ARG A 37 10.26 -0.14 -17.19
CA ARG A 37 10.60 1.03 -18.00
C ARG A 37 10.10 0.83 -19.43
N VAL A 38 9.30 1.78 -19.91
CA VAL A 38 8.83 1.84 -21.28
C VAL A 38 9.34 3.14 -21.89
N ALA A 39 10.25 3.03 -22.85
CA ALA A 39 11.02 4.18 -23.40
C ALA A 39 11.76 4.92 -22.25
N SER A 40 11.46 6.20 -22.03
CA SER A 40 12.05 7.02 -20.96
C SER A 40 11.23 7.06 -19.68
N ARG A 41 10.05 6.41 -19.62
CA ARG A 41 9.14 6.49 -18.50
C ARG A 41 9.22 5.23 -17.63
N ILE A 42 9.20 5.42 -16.31
CA ILE A 42 9.01 4.35 -15.35
C ILE A 42 7.51 4.30 -15.05
N GLN A 43 6.96 3.10 -15.01
CA GLN A 43 5.53 2.89 -14.75
C GLN A 43 5.28 1.55 -14.06
N PRO A 44 4.09 1.36 -13.44
CA PRO A 44 3.70 0.06 -12.91
C PRO A 44 3.71 -1.03 -13.98
N ILE A 45 4.11 -2.24 -13.62
CA ILE A 45 4.13 -3.39 -14.54
C ILE A 45 2.72 -3.77 -14.96
N ARG A 46 1.80 -3.82 -13.98
CA ARG A 46 0.42 -4.26 -14.18
C ARG A 46 -0.50 -3.06 -14.32
N HIS A 47 -1.33 -3.05 -15.35
CA HIS A 47 -2.38 -2.06 -15.55
C HIS A 47 -1.93 -0.61 -15.29
N PRO A 48 -0.91 -0.08 -15.99
CA PRO A 48 -0.27 1.21 -15.67
C PRO A 48 -1.23 2.41 -15.71
N GLN A 49 -2.37 2.28 -16.41
CA GLN A 49 -3.40 3.32 -16.52
C GLN A 49 -4.46 3.26 -15.42
N HIS A 50 -4.48 2.19 -14.61
CA HIS A 50 -5.47 2.04 -13.56
C HIS A 50 -5.11 2.86 -12.33
N LYS A 51 -6.12 3.46 -11.71
CA LYS A 51 -5.95 4.14 -10.42
C LYS A 51 -5.51 3.16 -9.33
N ARG A 52 -4.63 3.63 -8.45
CA ARG A 52 -4.17 2.91 -7.27
C ARG A 52 -4.86 3.41 -6.03
N TYR A 53 -5.12 2.49 -5.15
CA TYR A 53 -5.68 2.73 -3.84
C TYR A 53 -4.67 2.24 -2.82
N ALA A 54 -4.42 3.05 -1.80
CA ALA A 54 -3.44 2.72 -0.79
C ALA A 54 -4.05 2.77 0.62
N HIS A 55 -3.52 1.93 1.48
CA HIS A 55 -3.82 1.99 2.91
C HIS A 55 -2.53 2.03 3.70
N ILE A 56 -2.49 2.92 4.71
CA ILE A 56 -1.37 3.10 5.62
C ILE A 56 -1.85 2.77 7.03
N ASP A 57 -1.25 1.75 7.61
CA ASP A 57 -1.44 1.39 9.03
C ASP A 57 -0.18 1.83 9.79
N LEU A 58 -0.35 2.79 10.71
CA LEU A 58 0.76 3.43 11.40
C LEU A 58 0.83 2.98 12.87
N ALA A 59 1.81 2.16 13.17
CA ALA A 59 2.26 1.94 14.55
C ALA A 59 3.71 2.44 14.68
N THR A 60 3.86 3.75 14.85
CA THR A 60 5.14 4.47 14.74
C THR A 60 6.28 3.94 15.60
N GLN A 61 5.96 3.27 16.73
CA GLN A 61 6.97 2.77 17.66
C GLN A 61 7.46 1.35 17.34
N SER A 62 6.76 0.62 16.48
CA SER A 62 7.10 -0.78 16.21
C SER A 62 7.06 -1.13 14.73
N LEU A 63 5.91 -0.95 14.11
CA LEU A 63 5.63 -1.45 12.78
C LEU A 63 4.68 -0.51 12.05
N ALA A 64 4.91 -0.26 10.78
CA ALA A 64 3.93 0.36 9.90
C ALA A 64 3.68 -0.52 8.68
N GLY A 65 2.45 -0.58 8.23
CA GLY A 65 2.04 -1.25 7.01
C GLY A 65 1.72 -0.24 5.90
N VAL A 66 2.13 -0.52 4.67
CA VAL A 66 1.68 0.19 3.49
C VAL A 66 1.27 -0.83 2.45
N SER A 67 0.01 -0.80 2.04
CA SER A 67 -0.50 -1.63 0.95
C SER A 67 -0.94 -0.76 -0.21
N ILE A 68 -0.64 -1.18 -1.44
CA ILE A 68 -1.09 -0.51 -2.66
C ILE A 68 -1.71 -1.55 -3.58
N CYS A 69 -2.91 -1.27 -4.06
CA CYS A 69 -3.67 -2.14 -4.95
C CYS A 69 -4.36 -1.36 -6.06
N HIS A 70 -4.89 -2.10 -7.03
CA HIS A 70 -5.74 -1.57 -8.09
C HIS A 70 -6.84 -2.57 -8.47
N LEU A 71 -7.87 -2.07 -9.13
CA LEU A 71 -8.90 -2.93 -9.73
C LEU A 71 -8.37 -3.45 -11.06
N ALA A 72 -8.17 -4.77 -11.13
CA ALA A 72 -7.68 -5.45 -12.33
C ALA A 72 -8.80 -5.76 -13.34
N GLY A 73 -10.05 -5.84 -12.85
CA GLY A 73 -11.21 -6.16 -13.66
C GLY A 73 -12.34 -6.77 -12.83
N SER A 74 -13.12 -7.62 -13.45
CA SER A 74 -14.13 -8.43 -12.78
C SER A 74 -14.11 -9.86 -13.33
N GLN A 75 -14.50 -10.81 -12.48
CA GLN A 75 -14.64 -12.21 -12.86
C GLN A 75 -15.98 -12.76 -12.42
N LEU A 76 -16.54 -13.69 -13.19
CA LEU A 76 -17.74 -14.42 -12.81
C LEU A 76 -17.36 -15.45 -11.74
N VAL A 77 -18.02 -15.39 -10.59
CA VAL A 77 -17.90 -16.37 -9.52
C VAL A 77 -19.19 -17.20 -9.49
N GLU A 78 -19.05 -18.49 -9.72
CA GLU A 78 -20.14 -19.46 -9.72
C GLU A 78 -20.18 -20.24 -8.40
N GLY A 79 -21.27 -20.93 -8.13
CA GLY A 79 -21.42 -21.80 -6.98
C GLY A 79 -21.62 -21.05 -5.65
N LEU A 80 -21.94 -19.76 -5.70
CA LEU A 80 -22.38 -19.00 -4.54
C LEU A 80 -23.78 -19.47 -4.13
N VAL A 81 -24.07 -19.44 -2.81
CA VAL A 81 -25.39 -19.84 -2.30
C VAL A 81 -25.99 -18.67 -1.53
N LYS A 82 -27.23 -18.32 -1.87
CA LYS A 82 -28.04 -17.34 -1.12
C LYS A 82 -29.42 -17.95 -0.90
N ASP A 83 -29.87 -17.94 0.34
CA ASP A 83 -31.18 -18.51 0.75
C ASP A 83 -31.40 -19.98 0.29
N GLY A 84 -30.30 -20.75 0.18
CA GLY A 84 -30.30 -22.15 -0.27
C GLY A 84 -30.25 -22.35 -1.77
N GLU A 85 -30.32 -21.30 -2.57
CA GLU A 85 -30.27 -21.36 -4.04
C GLU A 85 -28.88 -21.00 -4.57
N PRO A 86 -28.34 -21.76 -5.54
CA PRO A 86 -27.07 -21.44 -6.18
C PRO A 86 -27.24 -20.27 -7.13
N PHE A 87 -26.26 -19.36 -7.12
CA PHE A 87 -26.22 -18.24 -8.06
C PHE A 87 -24.78 -17.95 -8.52
N ALA A 88 -24.66 -17.11 -9.51
CA ALA A 88 -23.40 -16.61 -10.01
C ALA A 88 -23.44 -15.07 -10.07
N GLU A 89 -22.34 -14.43 -9.74
CA GLU A 89 -22.23 -12.97 -9.83
C GLU A 89 -20.85 -12.55 -10.31
N TYR A 90 -20.78 -11.36 -10.93
CA TYR A 90 -19.49 -10.73 -11.23
C TYR A 90 -18.94 -10.05 -9.98
N ARG A 91 -17.71 -10.43 -9.60
CA ARG A 91 -16.96 -9.82 -8.50
C ARG A 91 -15.75 -9.05 -9.02
N LEU A 92 -15.48 -7.94 -8.38
CA LEU A 92 -14.28 -7.15 -8.68
C LEU A 92 -13.03 -7.93 -8.31
N VAL A 93 -12.05 -7.89 -9.19
CA VAL A 93 -10.72 -8.45 -8.95
C VAL A 93 -9.79 -7.34 -8.52
N VAL A 94 -9.28 -7.44 -7.30
CA VAL A 94 -8.30 -6.51 -6.74
C VAL A 94 -6.92 -7.19 -6.79
N GLU A 95 -5.96 -6.52 -7.41
CA GLU A 95 -4.56 -6.93 -7.42
C GLU A 95 -3.73 -5.98 -6.58
N TYR A 96 -2.85 -6.54 -5.75
CA TYR A 96 -1.86 -5.77 -5.01
C TYR A 96 -0.61 -5.58 -5.86
N ASP A 97 -0.16 -4.33 -6.00
CA ASP A 97 1.15 -4.04 -6.56
C ASP A 97 2.24 -4.51 -5.59
N PHE A 98 2.06 -4.19 -4.29
CA PHE A 98 2.92 -4.66 -3.20
C PHE A 98 2.29 -4.38 -1.83
N ILE A 99 2.83 -5.04 -0.82
CA ILE A 99 2.55 -4.80 0.60
C ILE A 99 3.89 -4.62 1.29
N LEU A 100 4.07 -3.49 1.97
CA LEU A 100 5.27 -3.16 2.72
C LEU A 100 5.02 -3.30 4.21
N THR A 101 5.99 -3.87 4.89
CA THR A 101 6.11 -3.79 6.34
C THR A 101 7.35 -2.97 6.67
N ILE A 102 7.17 -1.85 7.33
CA ILE A 102 8.22 -0.93 7.75
C ILE A 102 8.45 -1.15 9.24
N CYS A 103 9.66 -1.54 9.61
CA CYS A 103 10.01 -1.85 10.99
C CYS A 103 10.75 -0.66 11.62
N ALA A 104 10.37 -0.28 12.83
CA ALA A 104 11.13 0.68 13.61
C ALA A 104 12.50 0.08 13.97
N GLY A 105 13.54 0.93 13.98
CA GLY A 105 14.84 0.56 14.52
C GLY A 105 14.80 0.44 16.05
N GLN A 106 15.83 -0.16 16.63
CA GLN A 106 15.94 -0.30 18.08
C GLN A 106 15.94 1.09 18.75
N ASN A 107 14.93 1.39 19.56
CA ASN A 107 14.70 2.70 20.22
C ASN A 107 14.54 3.89 19.24
N LYS A 108 14.09 3.66 18.02
CA LYS A 108 13.93 4.70 17.01
C LYS A 108 12.57 4.58 16.33
N PRO A 109 11.73 5.63 16.39
CA PRO A 109 10.42 5.58 15.74
C PRO A 109 10.54 5.58 14.21
N ILE A 110 9.49 5.12 13.56
CA ILE A 110 9.36 5.19 12.10
C ILE A 110 9.23 6.65 11.67
N ASN A 111 10.01 7.04 10.67
CA ASN A 111 9.94 8.37 10.09
C ASN A 111 8.79 8.47 9.09
N LEU A 112 7.70 9.09 9.50
CA LEU A 112 6.50 9.27 8.68
C LEU A 112 6.77 10.10 7.41
N GLY A 113 7.69 11.06 7.46
CA GLY A 113 8.11 11.84 6.30
C GLY A 113 8.73 10.98 5.18
N LYS A 114 9.33 9.83 5.51
CA LYS A 114 9.81 8.88 4.50
C LYS A 114 8.68 8.16 3.79
N ILE A 115 7.59 7.85 4.51
CA ILE A 115 6.39 7.27 3.90
C ILE A 115 5.75 8.25 2.93
N GLN A 116 5.64 9.52 3.32
CA GLN A 116 5.13 10.59 2.44
C GLN A 116 6.00 10.75 1.18
N LYS A 117 7.32 10.83 1.35
CA LYS A 117 8.27 10.91 0.22
C LYS A 117 8.15 9.71 -0.71
N PHE A 118 7.84 8.55 -0.17
CA PHE A 118 7.62 7.34 -0.98
C PHE A 118 6.38 7.47 -1.87
N PHE A 119 5.26 7.99 -1.37
CA PHE A 119 4.09 8.28 -2.20
C PHE A 119 4.37 9.34 -3.28
N PHE A 120 5.12 10.40 -2.94
CA PHE A 120 5.53 11.39 -3.94
C PHE A 120 6.39 10.76 -5.03
N TRP A 121 7.36 9.95 -4.66
CA TRP A 121 8.21 9.23 -5.61
C TRP A 121 7.40 8.30 -6.53
N LEU A 122 6.47 7.53 -6.00
CA LEU A 122 5.60 6.66 -6.79
C LEU A 122 4.78 7.45 -7.81
N ARG A 123 4.19 8.58 -7.41
CA ARG A 123 3.40 9.42 -8.31
C ARG A 123 4.27 10.14 -9.34
N ASP A 124 5.28 10.85 -8.88
CA ASP A 124 6.02 11.83 -9.69
C ASP A 124 7.08 11.15 -10.56
N MET A 125 7.66 10.03 -10.11
CA MET A 125 8.74 9.33 -10.81
C MET A 125 8.32 7.99 -11.41
N CYS A 126 7.33 7.31 -10.84
CA CYS A 126 6.94 5.96 -11.23
C CYS A 126 5.59 5.88 -11.94
N GLY A 127 4.93 7.01 -12.20
CA GLY A 127 3.68 7.07 -12.97
C GLY A 127 2.46 6.48 -12.28
N TYR A 128 2.48 6.33 -10.94
CA TYR A 128 1.32 5.90 -10.17
C TYR A 128 0.24 6.98 -10.14
N GLN A 129 -0.99 6.61 -10.47
CA GLN A 129 -2.16 7.48 -10.39
C GLN A 129 -2.98 7.07 -9.16
N PHE A 130 -2.85 7.82 -8.07
CA PHE A 130 -3.61 7.53 -6.86
C PHE A 130 -5.04 8.02 -6.96
N GLY A 131 -6.01 7.15 -6.65
CA GLY A 131 -7.42 7.49 -6.53
C GLY A 131 -7.81 7.83 -5.10
N LEU A 132 -7.24 7.11 -4.12
CA LEU A 132 -7.48 7.36 -2.71
C LEU A 132 -6.34 6.75 -1.88
N ILE A 133 -5.92 7.47 -0.85
CA ILE A 133 -5.03 6.97 0.19
C ILE A 133 -5.79 7.03 1.51
N THR A 134 -5.90 5.89 2.18
CA THR A 134 -6.53 5.81 3.49
C THR A 134 -5.53 5.51 4.58
N ALA A 135 -5.82 5.93 5.80
CA ALA A 135 -5.03 5.57 6.97
C ALA A 135 -5.91 5.40 8.20
N ASP A 136 -5.43 4.62 9.18
CA ASP A 136 -6.11 4.44 10.45
C ASP A 136 -6.09 5.73 11.28
N MET A 137 -7.15 5.97 12.06
CA MET A 137 -7.44 7.28 12.70
C MET A 137 -6.43 7.75 13.73
N TRP A 138 -5.73 6.84 14.41
CA TRP A 138 -5.05 7.18 15.67
C TRP A 138 -3.72 7.91 15.57
N GLN A 139 -3.02 7.91 14.43
CA GLN A 139 -1.69 8.54 14.28
C GLN A 139 -1.47 9.20 12.92
N SER A 140 -2.51 9.36 12.13
CA SER A 140 -2.40 9.72 10.72
C SER A 140 -2.64 11.19 10.37
N GLU A 141 -2.95 12.06 11.35
CA GLU A 141 -3.34 13.46 11.02
C GLU A 141 -2.27 14.23 10.25
N MET A 142 -1.08 14.34 10.80
CA MET A 142 0.00 15.09 10.14
C MET A 142 0.43 14.50 8.79
N PRO A 143 0.66 13.17 8.67
CA PRO A 143 1.01 12.57 7.40
C PRO A 143 -0.04 12.75 6.31
N LEU A 144 -1.32 12.63 6.63
CA LEU A 144 -2.40 12.79 5.67
C LEU A 144 -2.57 14.24 5.21
N GLN A 145 -2.48 15.21 6.11
CA GLN A 145 -2.56 16.63 5.77
C GLN A 145 -1.48 17.04 4.75
N GLU A 146 -0.26 16.51 4.87
CA GLU A 146 0.79 16.83 3.92
C GLU A 146 0.59 16.15 2.55
N LEU A 147 0.03 14.94 2.54
CA LEU A 147 -0.40 14.29 1.29
C LEU A 147 -1.54 15.08 0.62
N GLU A 148 -2.54 15.51 1.40
CA GLU A 148 -3.64 16.34 0.90
C GLU A 148 -3.14 17.68 0.35
N ALA A 149 -2.24 18.35 1.05
CA ALA A 149 -1.59 19.60 0.59
C ALA A 149 -0.83 19.42 -0.73
N ARG A 150 -0.46 18.20 -1.08
CA ARG A 150 0.18 17.80 -2.34
C ARG A 150 -0.80 17.20 -3.37
N ASN A 151 -2.11 17.45 -3.20
CA ASN A 151 -3.18 17.01 -4.09
C ASN A 151 -3.37 15.49 -4.18
N PHE A 152 -3.13 14.76 -3.10
CA PHE A 152 -3.63 13.40 -2.97
C PHE A 152 -5.04 13.43 -2.38
N GLU A 153 -5.92 12.58 -2.88
CA GLU A 153 -7.19 12.33 -2.22
C GLU A 153 -6.93 11.38 -1.03
N VAL A 154 -7.28 11.83 0.17
CA VAL A 154 -7.00 11.10 1.41
C VAL A 154 -8.26 10.97 2.26
N ASP A 155 -8.37 9.87 3.01
CA ASP A 155 -9.45 9.65 3.96
C ASP A 155 -8.97 8.87 5.18
N LYS A 156 -9.68 9.04 6.30
CA LYS A 156 -9.41 8.33 7.55
C LYS A 156 -10.44 7.22 7.72
N LEU A 157 -9.98 5.98 7.80
CA LEU A 157 -10.82 4.83 8.09
C LEU A 157 -10.81 4.56 9.59
N SER A 158 -12.02 4.45 10.18
CA SER A 158 -12.20 3.96 11.53
C SER A 158 -12.76 2.54 11.46
N ILE A 159 -11.90 1.55 11.58
CA ILE A 159 -12.31 0.14 11.58
C ILE A 159 -13.24 -0.18 12.77
N ASP A 160 -13.15 0.59 13.86
CA ASP A 160 -13.99 0.38 15.06
C ASP A 160 -15.43 0.90 14.92
N ARG A 161 -15.76 1.70 13.93
CA ARG A 161 -17.09 2.30 13.77
C ARG A 161 -18.05 1.49 12.91
N ASP A 162 -17.56 0.67 12.00
CA ASP A 162 -18.37 -0.12 11.09
C ASP A 162 -18.29 -1.62 11.38
N LYS A 163 -18.88 -2.04 12.50
CA LYS A 163 -19.13 -3.47 12.77
C LYS A 163 -20.15 -4.11 11.82
N SER A 164 -20.69 -3.35 10.85
CA SER A 164 -21.65 -3.80 9.84
C SER A 164 -20.99 -4.37 8.57
N VAL A 165 -19.67 -4.39 8.47
CA VAL A 165 -18.92 -4.84 7.27
C VAL A 165 -18.44 -6.28 7.37
N TYR A 166 -18.75 -7.00 8.47
CA TYR A 166 -18.39 -8.41 8.65
C TYR A 166 -19.61 -9.30 8.71
#